data_89fa0aee4fcccb2e5222e2abaa440845
#
_entry.id   89fa0aee4fcccb2e5222e2abaa440845
#
_cell.length_a   1.000
_cell.length_b   1.000
_cell.length_c   1.000
_cell.angle_alpha   90.00
_cell.angle_beta   90.00
_cell.angle_gamma   90.00
#
_symmetry.space_group_name_H-M   'P 1'
#
loop_
_entity.id
_entity.type
_entity.pdbx_description
1 polymer ?
#
loop_
_entity_poly.entity_id
_entity_poly.type
_entity_poly.pdbx_seq_one_letter_code
_entity_poly.pdbx_strand_id
1 'polypeptide(L)'
;MKILSGDAGKVTETERRFLSEEELAQGIRLSCMVYPEEELEVETLQKEKKAEVLSEGYVPEFEKHTEIKKQLIHIRKTNLKDQTSMEDQLLIQLGNVEIPFSLLQHLELAEGTYTAVIWSEKSLMALEPGDQTDYLYGAAIDIGTTTVVTSLIDMMTGKEMGTASRINAQKEFGLDVLTRISYETEHPEDGKEHLQKVITDSINEMLDEVCRKTEVPGKGRIEKHDIYEITVAANCTMMHMLLGVSARSIGRAPYAPAFVKSKNLRAAEIGIQAGEGARLYCLPSVSAYIGADIVAGAYVCELRKQQKNVLFIDIGTNGEIVFSDHGRLLSCSCAAGPALEGMNISSGMRAAAGAIEDVKITEQGVKLQIIGQEEYRQEEPEGVCGSGILAVVKELRRTGLIRKDGAFIKPKDISEEDYRYPMLELDGRKRKFKMTERLRITQGDVRQVQLAKGAILSGFYALLKKAGRTMEDLDQVMIAGQFGAHLPAESLIGTGILPKEVKDKLIYVGNSSKTGAYLALMSGKAKQEMEELAHHMEYMELGATEGYERLFADCLMFPDESEITE
;
A
#
# COMPACT_ATOMS: atom_id res chain seq x y z
N MET A 1 -3.06 -3.21 -26.74
CA MET A 1 -2.07 -4.15 -27.28
C MET A 1 -1.99 -4.02 -28.78
N LYS A 2 -0.85 -4.31 -29.39
CA LYS A 2 -0.68 -4.37 -30.84
C LYS A 2 -0.62 -5.83 -31.27
N ILE A 3 -1.42 -6.19 -32.26
CA ILE A 3 -1.41 -7.54 -32.84
C ILE A 3 -0.21 -7.63 -33.80
N LEU A 4 0.68 -8.58 -33.54
CA LEU A 4 1.85 -8.86 -34.37
C LEU A 4 1.57 -9.98 -35.40
N SER A 5 0.84 -11.01 -34.96
CA SER A 5 0.38 -12.12 -35.83
C SER A 5 -0.85 -12.81 -35.27
N GLY A 6 -1.65 -13.48 -36.12
CA GLY A 6 -2.87 -14.17 -35.74
C GLY A 6 -4.14 -13.35 -36.00
N ASP A 7 -5.32 -13.98 -35.82
CA ASP A 7 -6.63 -13.34 -36.04
C ASP A 7 -7.22 -12.84 -34.70
N ALA A 8 -7.28 -11.53 -34.54
CA ALA A 8 -7.86 -10.86 -33.38
C ALA A 8 -9.39 -10.66 -33.47
N GLY A 9 -10.03 -11.20 -34.49
CA GLY A 9 -11.45 -11.01 -34.77
C GLY A 9 -11.80 -9.60 -35.25
N LYS A 10 -13.09 -9.38 -35.49
CA LYS A 10 -13.60 -8.09 -36.00
C LYS A 10 -13.49 -6.98 -34.98
N VAL A 11 -13.11 -5.78 -35.44
CA VAL A 11 -13.10 -4.57 -34.60
C VAL A 11 -14.52 -4.27 -34.13
N THR A 12 -14.69 -4.09 -32.83
CA THR A 12 -15.98 -3.81 -32.20
C THR A 12 -16.33 -2.32 -32.26
N GLU A 13 -17.63 -1.97 -32.10
CA GLU A 13 -18.03 -0.57 -31.98
C GLU A 13 -17.44 0.12 -30.75
N THR A 14 -17.19 -0.63 -29.70
CA THR A 14 -16.54 -0.12 -28.49
C THR A 14 -15.09 0.28 -28.78
N GLU A 15 -14.34 -0.55 -29.52
CA GLU A 15 -12.97 -0.20 -29.91
C GLU A 15 -12.91 1.04 -30.77
N ARG A 16 -13.85 1.24 -31.71
CA ARG A 16 -13.95 2.45 -32.54
C ARG A 16 -14.25 3.74 -31.75
N ARG A 17 -14.74 3.62 -30.53
CA ARG A 17 -14.96 4.77 -29.63
C ARG A 17 -13.70 5.19 -28.87
N PHE A 18 -12.79 4.26 -28.65
CA PHE A 18 -11.61 4.47 -27.82
C PHE A 18 -10.29 4.50 -28.61
N LEU A 19 -10.29 3.97 -29.83
CA LEU A 19 -9.12 3.92 -30.70
C LEU A 19 -9.41 4.70 -31.99
N SER A 20 -8.44 5.41 -32.49
CA SER A 20 -8.51 6.09 -33.79
C SER A 20 -8.46 5.08 -34.96
N GLU A 21 -8.95 5.47 -36.12
CA GLU A 21 -8.86 4.63 -37.33
C GLU A 21 -7.40 4.35 -37.70
N GLU A 22 -6.45 5.25 -37.39
CA GLU A 22 -5.02 5.07 -37.60
C GLU A 22 -4.44 3.99 -36.68
N GLU A 23 -4.83 4.00 -35.41
CA GLU A 23 -4.42 2.98 -34.43
C GLU A 23 -4.97 1.60 -34.77
N LEU A 24 -6.25 1.54 -35.18
CA LEU A 24 -6.85 0.31 -35.65
C LEU A 24 -6.16 -0.24 -36.91
N ALA A 25 -5.76 0.64 -37.84
CA ALA A 25 -5.01 0.27 -39.05
C ALA A 25 -3.60 -0.25 -38.74
N GLN A 26 -2.97 0.18 -37.63
CA GLN A 26 -1.69 -0.32 -37.14
C GLN A 26 -1.80 -1.63 -36.35
N GLY A 27 -2.98 -2.23 -36.26
CA GLY A 27 -3.23 -3.46 -35.51
C GLY A 27 -3.37 -3.26 -34.01
N ILE A 28 -3.59 -2.02 -33.54
CA ILE A 28 -3.81 -1.75 -32.11
C ILE A 28 -5.25 -2.14 -31.76
N ARG A 29 -5.42 -2.93 -30.70
CA ARG A 29 -6.70 -3.44 -30.21
C ARG A 29 -6.80 -3.27 -28.69
N LEU A 30 -8.02 -3.18 -28.18
CA LEU A 30 -8.30 -3.24 -26.74
C LEU A 30 -8.25 -4.71 -26.29
N SER A 31 -7.32 -5.04 -25.38
CA SER A 31 -7.14 -6.42 -24.90
C SER A 31 -8.40 -7.05 -24.29
N CYS A 32 -9.22 -6.25 -23.63
CA CYS A 32 -10.50 -6.68 -23.04
C CYS A 32 -11.61 -6.93 -24.07
N MET A 33 -11.41 -6.63 -25.35
CA MET A 33 -12.40 -6.76 -26.43
C MET A 33 -11.98 -7.75 -27.51
N VAL A 34 -10.80 -8.38 -27.35
CA VAL A 34 -10.28 -9.39 -28.27
C VAL A 34 -10.48 -10.77 -27.66
N TYR A 35 -11.21 -11.61 -28.39
CA TYR A 35 -11.44 -13.01 -28.04
C TYR A 35 -10.79 -13.89 -29.11
N PRO A 36 -9.54 -14.32 -28.93
CA PRO A 36 -8.83 -15.09 -29.92
C PRO A 36 -9.41 -16.50 -30.02
N GLU A 37 -9.65 -16.96 -31.24
CA GLU A 37 -10.03 -18.36 -31.52
C GLU A 37 -8.79 -19.22 -31.87
N GLU A 38 -7.63 -18.58 -32.11
CA GLU A 38 -6.34 -19.19 -32.43
C GLU A 38 -5.21 -18.49 -31.66
N GLU A 39 -3.98 -19.00 -31.76
CA GLU A 39 -2.82 -18.35 -31.14
C GLU A 39 -2.61 -16.95 -31.71
N LEU A 40 -2.50 -15.96 -30.80
CA LEU A 40 -2.19 -14.58 -31.10
C LEU A 40 -0.84 -14.20 -30.55
N GLU A 41 0.00 -13.60 -31.39
CA GLU A 41 1.18 -12.90 -30.93
C GLU A 41 0.90 -11.41 -30.79
N VAL A 42 1.10 -10.89 -29.60
CA VAL A 42 0.77 -9.50 -29.27
C VAL A 42 1.93 -8.79 -28.58
N GLU A 43 2.09 -7.50 -28.90
CA GLU A 43 2.98 -6.60 -28.19
C GLU A 43 2.15 -5.74 -27.23
N THR A 44 2.48 -5.77 -25.94
CA THR A 44 1.87 -4.85 -24.97
C THR A 44 2.46 -3.46 -25.17
N LEU A 45 1.62 -2.48 -25.51
CA LEU A 45 2.04 -1.10 -25.73
C LEU A 45 2.34 -0.36 -24.42
N GLN A 46 1.92 -0.90 -23.27
CA GLN A 46 2.30 -0.39 -21.98
C GLN A 46 3.66 -0.95 -21.58
N LYS A 47 4.69 -0.15 -21.71
CA LYS A 47 5.90 -0.35 -20.90
C LYS A 47 5.46 -0.21 -19.45
N GLU A 48 5.76 -1.19 -18.59
CA GLU A 48 5.63 -1.04 -17.14
C GLU A 48 6.44 0.19 -16.72
N LYS A 49 5.75 1.31 -16.55
CA LYS A 49 6.35 2.49 -15.94
C LYS A 49 6.47 2.16 -14.45
N LYS A 50 7.69 2.03 -13.94
CA LYS A 50 7.94 1.89 -12.51
C LYS A 50 7.32 3.08 -11.82
N ALA A 51 6.28 2.85 -11.00
CA ALA A 51 5.82 3.84 -10.06
C ALA A 51 6.98 4.12 -9.09
N GLU A 52 7.33 5.37 -8.84
CA GLU A 52 8.24 5.72 -7.76
C GLU A 52 7.58 5.32 -6.44
N VAL A 53 8.18 4.34 -5.79
CA VAL A 53 7.76 3.88 -4.46
C VAL A 53 8.68 4.56 -3.47
N LEU A 54 8.11 5.27 -2.49
CA LEU A 54 8.89 5.79 -1.36
C LEU A 54 9.56 4.61 -0.65
N SER A 55 10.88 4.54 -0.77
CA SER A 55 11.70 3.54 -0.10
C SER A 55 12.10 3.99 1.31
N GLU A 56 12.05 5.29 1.58
CA GLU A 56 12.45 5.90 2.85
C GLU A 56 11.22 6.35 3.63
N GLY A 57 11.10 5.86 4.87
CA GLY A 57 10.09 6.27 5.85
C GLY A 57 10.77 6.76 7.13
N TYR A 58 10.01 7.49 7.97
CA TYR A 58 10.45 7.81 9.33
C TYR A 58 10.66 6.51 10.12
N VAL A 59 11.84 6.34 10.70
CA VAL A 59 12.19 5.21 11.58
C VAL A 59 12.43 5.76 12.98
N PRO A 60 11.58 5.47 13.97
CA PRO A 60 11.81 5.87 15.35
C PRO A 60 13.01 5.12 15.94
N GLU A 61 13.56 5.65 17.03
CA GLU A 61 14.55 4.92 17.82
C GLU A 61 13.94 3.65 18.40
N PHE A 62 14.60 2.51 18.24
CA PHE A 62 14.13 1.22 18.77
C PHE A 62 15.29 0.36 19.26
N GLU A 63 14.98 -0.53 20.19
CA GLU A 63 15.91 -1.53 20.68
C GLU A 63 15.92 -2.74 19.74
N LYS A 64 17.07 -2.98 19.10
CA LYS A 64 17.25 -4.15 18.23
C LYS A 64 17.32 -5.41 19.08
N HIS A 65 16.37 -6.30 18.88
CA HIS A 65 16.31 -7.60 19.53
C HIS A 65 15.61 -8.61 18.62
N THR A 66 16.38 -9.20 17.70
CA THR A 66 15.86 -10.22 16.76
C THR A 66 15.51 -11.50 17.50
N GLU A 67 14.43 -12.16 17.10
CA GLU A 67 14.03 -13.44 17.66
C GLU A 67 14.84 -14.62 17.11
N ILE A 68 15.65 -14.40 16.07
CA ILE A 68 16.51 -15.42 15.48
C ILE A 68 17.96 -15.17 15.88
N LYS A 69 18.62 -16.23 16.31
CA LYS A 69 20.04 -16.25 16.65
C LYS A 69 20.75 -17.33 15.87
N LYS A 70 22.03 -17.07 15.56
CA LYS A 70 22.93 -18.05 15.00
C LYS A 70 24.00 -18.42 16.03
N GLN A 71 24.30 -19.71 16.14
CA GLN A 71 25.29 -20.24 17.06
C GLN A 71 26.17 -21.25 16.37
N LEU A 72 27.48 -21.08 16.49
CA LEU A 72 28.45 -22.05 15.98
C LEU A 72 28.43 -23.31 16.83
N ILE A 73 28.40 -24.46 16.18
CA ILE A 73 28.44 -25.79 16.80
C ILE A 73 29.44 -26.69 16.08
N HIS A 74 29.86 -27.76 16.75
CA HIS A 74 30.78 -28.73 16.17
C HIS A 74 30.26 -30.15 16.34
N ILE A 75 30.12 -30.85 15.24
CA ILE A 75 29.68 -32.28 15.19
C ILE A 75 30.91 -33.16 15.14
N ARG A 76 30.99 -34.06 16.11
CA ARG A 76 32.11 -35.00 16.23
C ARG A 76 31.75 -36.32 15.57
N LYS A 77 32.78 -36.98 15.05
CA LYS A 77 32.66 -38.34 14.55
C LYS A 77 32.40 -39.30 15.70
N THR A 78 31.33 -40.07 15.58
CA THR A 78 31.00 -41.14 16.51
C THR A 78 31.87 -42.40 16.23
N ASN A 79 32.07 -43.26 17.23
CA ASN A 79 32.78 -44.52 17.12
C ASN A 79 32.20 -45.53 18.11
N LEU A 80 32.70 -46.76 18.11
CA LEU A 80 32.17 -47.85 18.97
C LEU A 80 32.23 -47.57 20.48
N LYS A 81 33.06 -46.61 20.93
CA LYS A 81 33.18 -46.21 22.33
C LYS A 81 32.41 -44.92 22.65
N ASP A 82 32.10 -44.17 21.63
CA ASP A 82 31.26 -42.94 21.73
C ASP A 82 30.16 -43.04 20.69
N GLN A 83 28.97 -43.45 21.12
CA GLN A 83 27.78 -43.62 20.29
C GLN A 83 26.74 -42.54 20.56
N THR A 84 27.19 -41.36 20.98
CA THR A 84 26.32 -40.20 21.21
C THR A 84 25.53 -39.89 19.95
N SER A 85 24.20 -39.83 20.07
CA SER A 85 23.32 -39.54 18.95
C SER A 85 23.59 -38.14 18.40
N MET A 86 23.26 -37.88 17.13
CA MET A 86 23.35 -36.52 16.57
C MET A 86 22.49 -35.53 17.33
N GLU A 87 21.27 -35.91 17.71
CA GLU A 87 20.38 -35.12 18.53
C GLU A 87 21.03 -34.73 19.87
N ASP A 88 21.62 -35.67 20.59
CA ASP A 88 22.32 -35.39 21.84
C ASP A 88 23.53 -34.47 21.63
N GLN A 89 24.29 -34.62 20.54
CA GLN A 89 25.40 -33.73 20.23
C GLN A 89 24.95 -32.29 19.99
N LEU A 90 23.78 -32.10 19.37
CA LEU A 90 23.15 -30.79 19.19
C LEU A 90 22.67 -30.24 20.53
N LEU A 91 21.91 -31.01 21.31
CA LEU A 91 21.36 -30.55 22.60
C LEU A 91 22.43 -30.23 23.65
N ILE A 92 23.56 -30.97 23.66
CA ILE A 92 24.68 -30.64 24.54
C ILE A 92 25.24 -29.22 24.29
N GLN A 93 25.24 -28.77 23.05
CA GLN A 93 25.77 -27.46 22.65
C GLN A 93 24.72 -26.34 22.64
N LEU A 94 23.49 -26.66 22.27
CA LEU A 94 22.39 -25.69 22.13
C LEU A 94 21.53 -25.55 23.38
N GLY A 95 21.67 -26.50 24.34
CA GLY A 95 20.86 -26.51 25.54
C GLY A 95 19.44 -27.01 25.31
N ASN A 96 18.46 -26.41 25.96
CA ASN A 96 17.07 -26.86 25.94
C ASN A 96 16.31 -26.29 24.72
N VAL A 97 16.78 -26.64 23.52
CA VAL A 97 16.18 -26.24 22.24
C VAL A 97 15.39 -27.40 21.66
N GLU A 98 14.16 -27.19 21.24
CA GLU A 98 13.38 -28.18 20.52
C GLU A 98 13.98 -28.41 19.11
N ILE A 99 14.23 -29.66 18.76
CA ILE A 99 14.62 -30.05 17.41
C ILE A 99 13.38 -30.58 16.69
N PRO A 100 12.84 -29.88 15.69
CA PRO A 100 11.64 -30.30 14.99
C PRO A 100 11.86 -31.66 14.30
N PHE A 101 10.83 -32.52 14.35
CA PHE A 101 10.92 -33.85 13.73
C PHE A 101 11.20 -33.76 12.22
N SER A 102 10.70 -32.76 11.53
CA SER A 102 11.00 -32.49 10.13
C SER A 102 12.50 -32.29 9.87
N LEU A 103 13.23 -31.68 10.78
CA LEU A 103 14.66 -31.51 10.70
C LEU A 103 15.40 -32.86 10.97
N LEU A 104 14.95 -33.58 11.98
CA LEU A 104 15.51 -34.91 12.30
C LEU A 104 15.39 -35.92 11.13
N GLN A 105 14.31 -35.86 10.33
CA GLN A 105 14.10 -36.72 9.18
C GLN A 105 15.18 -36.56 8.08
N HIS A 106 15.82 -35.40 8.05
CA HIS A 106 16.84 -35.04 7.04
C HIS A 106 18.21 -34.79 7.66
N LEU A 107 18.38 -35.16 8.94
CA LEU A 107 19.61 -34.89 9.68
C LEU A 107 20.73 -35.88 9.32
N GLU A 108 21.52 -35.54 8.32
CA GLU A 108 22.72 -36.24 7.92
C GLU A 108 23.93 -35.33 8.03
N LEU A 109 24.55 -35.26 9.21
CA LEU A 109 25.71 -34.39 9.47
C LEU A 109 27.00 -35.20 9.45
N ALA A 110 27.96 -34.75 8.66
CA ALA A 110 29.34 -35.22 8.74
C ALA A 110 30.06 -34.58 9.94
N GLU A 111 31.22 -35.14 10.33
CA GLU A 111 32.10 -34.44 11.26
C GLU A 111 32.50 -33.06 10.72
N GLY A 112 32.32 -32.03 11.50
CA GLY A 112 32.63 -30.67 11.06
C GLY A 112 31.96 -29.56 11.89
N THR A 113 32.18 -28.35 11.43
CA THR A 113 31.61 -27.13 12.01
C THR A 113 30.31 -26.78 11.27
N TYR A 114 29.28 -26.41 12.01
CA TYR A 114 28.00 -25.97 11.50
C TYR A 114 27.51 -24.73 12.25
N THR A 115 26.64 -23.98 11.62
CA THR A 115 25.94 -22.86 12.26
C THR A 115 24.48 -23.27 12.49
N ALA A 116 24.09 -23.34 13.75
CA ALA A 116 22.71 -23.57 14.15
C ALA A 116 21.91 -22.26 14.09
N VAL A 117 20.77 -22.27 13.40
CA VAL A 117 19.80 -21.16 13.34
C VAL A 117 18.67 -21.47 14.31
N ILE A 118 18.49 -20.62 15.32
CA ILE A 118 17.59 -20.86 16.45
C ILE A 118 16.56 -19.73 16.54
N TRP A 119 15.27 -20.09 16.62
CA TRP A 119 14.18 -19.15 16.82
C TRP A 119 13.79 -19.03 18.29
N SER A 120 13.75 -17.79 18.80
CA SER A 120 13.26 -17.43 20.15
C SER A 120 13.90 -18.25 21.28
N GLU A 121 15.15 -18.71 21.10
CA GLU A 121 15.88 -19.59 22.02
C GLU A 121 15.14 -20.93 22.32
N LYS A 122 14.13 -21.28 21.51
CA LYS A 122 13.23 -22.41 21.77
C LYS A 122 13.32 -23.51 20.73
N SER A 123 13.53 -23.19 19.45
CA SER A 123 13.44 -24.16 18.37
C SER A 123 14.58 -24.01 17.36
N LEU A 124 15.22 -25.12 17.02
CA LEU A 124 16.18 -25.19 15.94
C LEU A 124 15.45 -25.10 14.60
N MET A 125 15.84 -24.16 13.75
CA MET A 125 15.23 -23.94 12.45
C MET A 125 15.99 -24.65 11.33
N ALA A 126 17.32 -24.50 11.33
CA ALA A 126 18.20 -25.01 10.30
C ALA A 126 19.62 -25.23 10.83
N LEU A 127 20.41 -25.98 10.06
CA LEU A 127 21.84 -26.20 10.26
C LEU A 127 22.58 -25.87 8.97
N GLU A 128 23.41 -24.84 8.99
CA GLU A 128 24.20 -24.38 7.84
C GLU A 128 25.63 -24.92 7.94
N PRO A 129 26.24 -25.43 6.87
CA PRO A 129 27.63 -25.86 6.88
C PRO A 129 28.60 -24.69 7.13
N GLY A 130 29.62 -24.91 7.97
CA GLY A 130 30.64 -23.92 8.27
C GLY A 130 30.18 -22.82 9.23
N ASP A 131 30.98 -21.75 9.30
CA ASP A 131 30.66 -20.55 10.08
C ASP A 131 29.89 -19.54 9.22
N GLN A 132 28.61 -19.37 9.54
CA GLN A 132 27.68 -18.42 8.92
C GLN A 132 27.08 -17.46 9.97
N THR A 133 27.75 -17.31 11.12
CA THR A 133 27.22 -16.53 12.24
C THR A 133 27.13 -15.03 11.95
N ASP A 134 27.92 -14.52 11.01
CA ASP A 134 27.91 -13.11 10.59
C ASP A 134 26.78 -12.76 9.59
N TYR A 135 26.03 -13.76 9.10
CA TYR A 135 25.03 -13.58 8.04
C TYR A 135 23.64 -14.00 8.51
N LEU A 136 22.76 -13.05 8.70
CA LEU A 136 21.36 -13.30 9.04
C LEU A 136 20.45 -12.34 8.27
N TYR A 137 19.56 -12.88 7.45
CA TYR A 137 18.66 -12.07 6.61
C TYR A 137 17.22 -12.34 6.92
N GLY A 138 16.42 -11.29 6.75
CA GLY A 138 14.97 -11.32 6.85
C GLY A 138 14.34 -10.43 5.79
N ALA A 139 13.01 -10.53 5.65
CA ALA A 139 12.26 -9.67 4.74
C ALA A 139 11.12 -8.97 5.47
N ALA A 140 10.95 -7.67 5.18
CA ALA A 140 9.80 -6.89 5.59
C ALA A 140 8.90 -6.63 4.37
N ILE A 141 7.61 -6.97 4.48
CA ILE A 141 6.66 -6.91 3.38
C ILE A 141 5.48 -6.03 3.78
N ASP A 142 5.14 -5.10 2.88
CA ASP A 142 3.93 -4.30 2.94
C ASP A 142 3.01 -4.70 1.79
N ILE A 143 1.82 -5.26 2.10
CA ILE A 143 0.84 -5.69 1.11
C ILE A 143 -0.32 -4.70 1.07
N GLY A 144 -0.18 -3.68 0.24
CA GLY A 144 -1.28 -2.78 -0.08
C GLY A 144 -2.29 -3.40 -1.06
N THR A 145 -3.47 -2.81 -1.15
CA THR A 145 -4.49 -3.20 -2.13
C THR A 145 -3.96 -3.02 -3.57
N THR A 146 -3.19 -1.98 -3.81
CA THR A 146 -2.70 -1.60 -5.15
C THR A 146 -1.26 -2.03 -5.39
N THR A 147 -0.40 -1.96 -4.40
CA THR A 147 1.06 -2.16 -4.52
C THR A 147 1.55 -3.06 -3.40
N VAL A 148 2.50 -3.94 -3.71
CA VAL A 148 3.24 -4.76 -2.74
C VAL A 148 4.69 -4.29 -2.73
N VAL A 149 5.26 -4.12 -1.55
CA VAL A 149 6.66 -3.74 -1.34
C VAL A 149 7.34 -4.81 -0.50
N THR A 150 8.50 -5.27 -0.93
CA THR A 150 9.32 -6.27 -0.21
C THR A 150 10.71 -5.72 -0.04
N SER A 151 11.21 -5.64 1.19
CA SER A 151 12.56 -5.22 1.53
C SER A 151 13.35 -6.36 2.13
N LEU A 152 14.55 -6.59 1.60
CA LEU A 152 15.54 -7.53 2.16
C LEU A 152 16.38 -6.78 3.20
N ILE A 153 16.46 -7.34 4.40
CA ILE A 153 17.14 -6.73 5.55
C ILE A 153 18.28 -7.62 6.02
N ASP A 154 19.44 -7.03 6.19
CA ASP A 154 20.51 -7.63 6.99
C ASP A 154 20.15 -7.46 8.47
N MET A 155 19.73 -8.54 9.10
CA MET A 155 19.27 -8.52 10.49
C MET A 155 20.43 -8.37 11.48
N MET A 156 21.69 -8.57 11.05
CA MET A 156 22.86 -8.31 11.91
C MET A 156 23.11 -6.82 12.08
N THR A 157 22.93 -6.03 11.02
CA THR A 157 23.19 -4.58 11.03
C THR A 157 21.91 -3.74 11.09
N GLY A 158 20.78 -4.27 10.66
CA GLY A 158 19.52 -3.55 10.46
C GLY A 158 19.45 -2.82 9.10
N LYS A 159 20.45 -3.02 8.24
CA LYS A 159 20.51 -2.33 6.95
C LYS A 159 19.55 -2.94 5.94
N GLU A 160 18.78 -2.09 5.25
CA GLU A 160 18.04 -2.49 4.06
C GLU A 160 19.02 -2.73 2.91
N MET A 161 19.04 -3.95 2.40
CA MET A 161 19.95 -4.41 1.35
C MET A 161 19.39 -4.25 -0.05
N GLY A 162 18.08 -4.25 -0.17
CA GLY A 162 17.38 -4.06 -1.44
C GLY A 162 15.87 -4.05 -1.25
N THR A 163 15.19 -3.43 -2.20
CA THR A 163 13.72 -3.36 -2.22
C THR A 163 13.21 -3.72 -3.61
N ALA A 164 12.13 -4.47 -3.65
CA ALA A 164 11.30 -4.67 -4.83
C ALA A 164 9.91 -4.10 -4.56
N SER A 165 9.30 -3.52 -5.60
CA SER A 165 7.93 -3.04 -5.56
C SER A 165 7.21 -3.46 -6.82
N ARG A 166 5.98 -3.98 -6.66
CA ARG A 166 5.14 -4.42 -7.76
C ARG A 166 3.68 -4.04 -7.53
N ILE A 167 2.94 -3.94 -8.63
CA ILE A 167 1.48 -3.88 -8.56
C ILE A 167 1.00 -5.19 -7.94
N ASN A 168 0.07 -5.10 -6.99
CA ASN A 168 -0.53 -6.29 -6.39
C ASN A 168 -1.21 -7.15 -7.47
N ALA A 169 -0.70 -8.36 -7.68
CA ALA A 169 -1.16 -9.27 -8.73
C ALA A 169 -2.64 -9.67 -8.57
N GLN A 170 -3.20 -9.59 -7.36
CA GLN A 170 -4.63 -9.80 -7.12
C GLN A 170 -5.54 -8.77 -7.81
N LYS A 171 -4.96 -7.70 -8.40
CA LYS A 171 -5.69 -6.72 -9.22
C LYS A 171 -6.45 -7.35 -10.39
N GLU A 172 -5.98 -8.47 -10.91
CA GLU A 172 -6.66 -9.21 -11.98
C GLU A 172 -8.04 -9.72 -11.54
N PHE A 173 -8.24 -9.95 -10.24
CA PHE A 173 -9.47 -10.45 -9.65
C PHE A 173 -10.35 -9.35 -9.01
N GLY A 174 -9.86 -8.13 -8.95
CA GLY A 174 -10.58 -6.98 -8.43
C GLY A 174 -9.67 -5.79 -8.14
N LEU A 175 -10.13 -4.59 -8.50
CA LEU A 175 -9.36 -3.36 -8.34
C LEU A 175 -9.27 -2.89 -6.89
N ASP A 176 -10.25 -3.24 -6.07
CA ASP A 176 -10.36 -2.87 -4.67
C ASP A 176 -10.67 -4.09 -3.78
N VAL A 177 -10.72 -3.87 -2.48
CA VAL A 177 -10.98 -4.89 -1.45
C VAL A 177 -12.32 -5.60 -1.68
N LEU A 178 -13.39 -4.83 -1.95
CA LEU A 178 -14.75 -5.38 -2.07
C LEU A 178 -14.91 -6.22 -3.34
N THR A 179 -14.33 -5.80 -4.45
CA THR A 179 -14.37 -6.56 -5.70
C THR A 179 -13.61 -7.87 -5.60
N ARG A 180 -12.48 -7.92 -4.84
CA ARG A 180 -11.78 -9.17 -4.54
C ARG A 180 -12.57 -10.10 -3.63
N ILE A 181 -13.28 -9.56 -2.63
CA ILE A 181 -14.19 -10.35 -1.79
C ILE A 181 -15.37 -10.87 -2.62
N SER A 182 -15.88 -10.08 -3.59
CA SER A 182 -16.92 -10.53 -4.51
C SER A 182 -16.43 -11.68 -5.38
N TYR A 183 -15.19 -11.60 -5.92
CA TYR A 183 -14.58 -12.70 -6.66
C TYR A 183 -14.51 -13.99 -5.82
N GLU A 184 -14.02 -13.94 -4.58
CA GLU A 184 -14.02 -15.10 -3.67
C GLU A 184 -15.43 -15.64 -3.43
N THR A 185 -16.44 -14.77 -3.38
CA THR A 185 -17.82 -15.16 -3.15
C THR A 185 -18.46 -15.82 -4.36
N GLU A 186 -18.14 -15.34 -5.56
CA GLU A 186 -18.63 -15.86 -6.85
C GLU A 186 -17.91 -17.17 -7.24
N HIS A 187 -16.70 -17.40 -6.72
CA HIS A 187 -15.92 -18.62 -6.94
C HIS A 187 -15.72 -19.37 -5.61
N PRO A 188 -16.78 -20.00 -5.07
CA PRO A 188 -16.76 -20.58 -3.73
C PRO A 188 -15.84 -21.79 -3.58
N GLU A 189 -15.46 -22.46 -4.67
CA GLU A 189 -14.66 -23.67 -4.66
C GLU A 189 -13.16 -23.38 -4.64
N ASP A 190 -12.70 -22.38 -5.37
CA ASP A 190 -11.27 -22.13 -5.62
C ASP A 190 -10.84 -20.64 -5.57
N GLY A 191 -11.80 -19.71 -5.49
CA GLY A 191 -11.49 -18.26 -5.54
C GLY A 191 -10.56 -17.78 -4.42
N LYS A 192 -10.67 -18.37 -3.23
CA LYS A 192 -9.79 -18.07 -2.10
C LYS A 192 -8.37 -18.57 -2.37
N GLU A 193 -8.23 -19.78 -2.86
CA GLU A 193 -6.97 -20.42 -3.22
C GLU A 193 -6.28 -19.69 -4.36
N HIS A 194 -7.03 -19.22 -5.37
CA HIS A 194 -6.50 -18.38 -6.46
C HIS A 194 -5.91 -17.08 -5.92
N LEU A 195 -6.67 -16.35 -5.10
CA LEU A 195 -6.20 -15.09 -4.51
C LEU A 195 -4.96 -15.30 -3.66
N GLN A 196 -4.90 -16.38 -2.85
CA GLN A 196 -3.72 -16.71 -2.07
C GLN A 196 -2.53 -17.04 -2.97
N LYS A 197 -2.71 -17.92 -3.95
CA LYS A 197 -1.63 -18.35 -4.83
C LYS A 197 -0.98 -17.18 -5.57
N VAL A 198 -1.78 -16.31 -6.13
CA VAL A 198 -1.29 -15.15 -6.90
C VAL A 198 -0.44 -14.21 -6.05
N ILE A 199 -0.86 -13.92 -4.80
CA ILE A 199 -0.06 -13.05 -3.93
C ILE A 199 1.21 -13.77 -3.42
N THR A 200 1.16 -15.06 -3.10
CA THR A 200 2.33 -15.81 -2.67
C THR A 200 3.35 -15.99 -3.79
N ASP A 201 2.90 -16.26 -5.02
CA ASP A 201 3.77 -16.35 -6.20
C ASP A 201 4.46 -14.99 -6.44
N SER A 202 3.71 -13.87 -6.38
CA SER A 202 4.26 -12.53 -6.52
C SER A 202 5.30 -12.21 -5.45
N ILE A 203 5.05 -12.57 -4.19
CA ILE A 203 6.03 -12.41 -3.10
C ILE A 203 7.28 -13.24 -3.36
N ASN A 204 7.14 -14.49 -3.79
CA ASN A 204 8.27 -15.37 -4.11
C ASN A 204 9.15 -14.79 -5.22
N GLU A 205 8.56 -14.20 -6.26
CA GLU A 205 9.28 -13.52 -7.33
C GLU A 205 9.98 -12.25 -6.84
N MET A 206 9.34 -11.48 -5.93
CA MET A 206 9.96 -10.28 -5.35
C MET A 206 11.13 -10.64 -4.45
N LEU A 207 11.03 -11.71 -3.65
CA LEU A 207 12.13 -12.24 -2.84
C LEU A 207 13.29 -12.69 -3.74
N ASP A 208 13.01 -13.40 -4.83
CA ASP A 208 14.04 -13.75 -5.82
C ASP A 208 14.71 -12.53 -6.43
N GLU A 209 13.94 -11.50 -6.73
CA GLU A 209 14.44 -10.27 -7.34
C GLU A 209 15.40 -9.54 -6.41
N VAL A 210 15.01 -9.32 -5.13
CA VAL A 210 15.88 -8.60 -4.18
C VAL A 210 17.12 -9.41 -3.84
N CYS A 211 17.03 -10.73 -3.70
CA CYS A 211 18.17 -11.59 -3.46
C CYS A 211 19.16 -11.55 -4.64
N ARG A 212 18.68 -11.70 -5.88
CA ARG A 212 19.54 -11.68 -7.08
C ARG A 212 20.29 -10.36 -7.29
N LYS A 213 19.72 -9.25 -6.83
CA LYS A 213 20.33 -7.92 -6.95
C LYS A 213 21.33 -7.61 -5.83
N THR A 214 21.43 -8.48 -4.82
CA THR A 214 22.22 -8.22 -3.63
C THR A 214 23.42 -9.16 -3.57
N GLU A 215 24.62 -8.57 -3.52
CA GLU A 215 25.88 -9.28 -3.29
C GLU A 215 26.49 -8.81 -1.96
N VAL A 216 26.97 -9.76 -1.16
CA VAL A 216 27.57 -9.51 0.15
C VAL A 216 29.03 -9.93 0.14
N PRO A 217 29.95 -9.05 0.52
CA PRO A 217 31.36 -9.39 0.66
C PRO A 217 31.56 -10.61 1.59
N GLY A 218 32.31 -11.59 1.13
CA GLY A 218 32.60 -12.82 1.88
C GLY A 218 31.55 -13.92 1.77
N LYS A 219 30.27 -13.59 1.51
CA LYS A 219 29.19 -14.57 1.30
C LYS A 219 28.88 -14.79 -0.19
N GLY A 220 28.98 -13.74 -1.00
CA GLY A 220 28.52 -13.74 -2.39
C GLY A 220 27.06 -13.33 -2.54
N ARG A 221 26.32 -13.99 -3.45
CA ARG A 221 24.90 -13.73 -3.68
C ARG A 221 24.04 -14.29 -2.55
N ILE A 222 23.05 -13.50 -2.11
CA ILE A 222 22.02 -13.98 -1.18
C ILE A 222 21.01 -14.81 -1.97
N GLU A 223 20.52 -15.88 -1.37
CA GLU A 223 19.45 -16.70 -1.92
C GLU A 223 18.24 -16.73 -0.96
N LYS A 224 17.07 -17.12 -1.45
CA LYS A 224 15.86 -17.19 -0.59
C LYS A 224 16.04 -18.08 0.63
N HIS A 225 16.85 -19.13 0.53
CA HIS A 225 17.11 -20.01 1.66
C HIS A 225 17.92 -19.36 2.81
N ASP A 226 18.53 -18.18 2.57
CA ASP A 226 19.22 -17.39 3.61
C ASP A 226 18.23 -16.53 4.43
N ILE A 227 16.96 -16.43 4.02
CA ILE A 227 15.93 -15.63 4.71
C ILE A 227 15.25 -16.49 5.75
N TYR A 228 15.38 -16.15 7.02
CA TYR A 228 14.84 -16.93 8.13
C TYR A 228 13.62 -16.32 8.80
N GLU A 229 13.35 -15.04 8.58
CA GLU A 229 12.15 -14.40 9.09
C GLU A 229 11.57 -13.45 8.06
N ILE A 230 10.24 -13.48 7.94
CA ILE A 230 9.47 -12.59 7.08
C ILE A 230 8.38 -11.94 7.95
N THR A 231 8.30 -10.63 7.94
CA THR A 231 7.25 -9.89 8.62
C THR A 231 6.35 -9.20 7.61
N VAL A 232 5.04 -9.24 7.85
CA VAL A 232 4.04 -8.72 6.92
C VAL A 232 3.13 -7.73 7.62
N ALA A 233 3.06 -6.51 7.08
CA ALA A 233 2.00 -5.55 7.32
C ALA A 233 1.05 -5.53 6.11
N ALA A 234 -0.25 -5.44 6.35
CA ALA A 234 -1.27 -5.41 5.32
C ALA A 234 -2.61 -4.95 5.91
N ASN A 235 -3.53 -4.47 5.08
CA ASN A 235 -4.90 -4.33 5.54
C ASN A 235 -5.53 -5.69 5.87
N CYS A 236 -6.61 -5.69 6.65
CA CYS A 236 -7.21 -6.92 7.15
C CYS A 236 -7.60 -7.91 6.05
N THR A 237 -8.15 -7.43 4.93
CA THR A 237 -8.55 -8.28 3.80
C THR A 237 -7.34 -8.90 3.11
N MET A 238 -6.29 -8.11 2.82
CA MET A 238 -5.06 -8.62 2.19
C MET A 238 -4.37 -9.65 3.08
N MET A 239 -4.43 -9.46 4.40
CA MET A 239 -3.90 -10.43 5.35
C MET A 239 -4.66 -11.77 5.32
N HIS A 240 -6.01 -11.72 5.23
CA HIS A 240 -6.83 -12.94 5.06
C HIS A 240 -6.50 -13.66 3.75
N MET A 241 -6.41 -12.92 2.65
CA MET A 241 -6.10 -13.48 1.34
C MET A 241 -4.70 -14.08 1.27
N LEU A 242 -3.70 -13.45 1.91
CA LEU A 242 -2.35 -14.01 2.02
C LEU A 242 -2.36 -15.36 2.75
N LEU A 243 -3.08 -15.44 3.85
CA LEU A 243 -3.12 -16.65 4.69
C LEU A 243 -4.12 -17.70 4.19
N GLY A 244 -4.81 -17.48 3.06
CA GLY A 244 -5.84 -18.39 2.55
C GLY A 244 -7.03 -18.54 3.49
N VAL A 245 -7.31 -17.50 4.30
CA VAL A 245 -8.49 -17.45 5.18
C VAL A 245 -9.58 -16.65 4.49
N SER A 246 -10.82 -17.14 4.56
CA SER A 246 -11.93 -16.48 3.87
C SER A 246 -12.15 -15.04 4.36
N ALA A 247 -12.22 -14.11 3.40
CA ALA A 247 -12.50 -12.70 3.64
C ALA A 247 -14.00 -12.33 3.45
N ARG A 248 -14.88 -13.29 3.13
CA ARG A 248 -16.31 -13.02 2.81
C ARG A 248 -17.04 -12.29 3.92
N SER A 249 -16.74 -12.61 5.19
CA SER A 249 -17.37 -11.95 6.33
C SER A 249 -16.97 -10.47 6.48
N ILE A 250 -15.82 -10.08 5.93
CA ILE A 250 -15.35 -8.68 5.90
C ILE A 250 -16.20 -7.84 4.94
N GLY A 251 -16.72 -8.44 3.86
CA GLY A 251 -17.56 -7.76 2.87
C GLY A 251 -19.04 -7.64 3.23
N ARG A 252 -19.48 -8.17 4.38
CA ARG A 252 -20.90 -8.18 4.80
C ARG A 252 -21.06 -7.77 6.24
N ALA A 253 -22.07 -6.93 6.52
CA ALA A 253 -22.42 -6.58 7.88
C ALA A 253 -22.65 -7.86 8.72
N PRO A 254 -22.12 -7.96 9.95
CA PRO A 254 -21.49 -6.92 10.75
C PRO A 254 -19.99 -6.73 10.51
N TYR A 255 -19.43 -7.13 9.35
CA TYR A 255 -18.04 -6.94 8.93
C TYR A 255 -17.02 -7.60 9.90
N ALA A 256 -17.32 -8.78 10.38
CA ALA A 256 -16.49 -9.48 11.35
C ALA A 256 -15.39 -10.30 10.65
N PRO A 257 -14.09 -9.97 10.81
CA PRO A 257 -13.01 -10.76 10.25
C PRO A 257 -12.88 -12.11 10.99
N ALA A 258 -12.28 -13.10 10.32
CA ALA A 258 -12.02 -14.39 10.95
C ALA A 258 -10.95 -14.29 12.06
N PHE A 259 -10.03 -13.35 11.94
CA PHE A 259 -9.03 -13.04 12.96
C PHE A 259 -8.57 -11.57 12.85
N VAL A 260 -8.07 -11.04 13.96
CA VAL A 260 -7.36 -9.74 14.03
C VAL A 260 -6.02 -9.86 14.73
N LYS A 261 -5.81 -10.92 15.55
CA LYS A 261 -4.54 -11.15 16.24
C LYS A 261 -3.43 -11.51 15.26
N SER A 262 -2.21 -11.18 15.60
CA SER A 262 -1.02 -11.60 14.86
C SER A 262 -1.00 -13.11 14.59
N LYS A 263 -0.32 -13.50 13.54
CA LYS A 263 -0.06 -14.91 13.20
C LYS A 263 1.43 -15.13 13.06
N ASN A 264 1.91 -16.21 13.65
CA ASN A 264 3.29 -16.67 13.51
C ASN A 264 3.26 -18.13 13.07
N LEU A 265 3.67 -18.39 11.82
CA LEU A 265 3.63 -19.70 11.18
C LEU A 265 4.91 -19.93 10.38
N ARG A 266 5.11 -21.14 9.86
CA ARG A 266 6.19 -21.39 8.92
C ARG A 266 5.83 -20.80 7.55
N ALA A 267 6.76 -20.09 6.91
CA ALA A 267 6.55 -19.49 5.60
C ALA A 267 6.09 -20.52 4.54
N ALA A 268 6.62 -21.73 4.61
CA ALA A 268 6.26 -22.83 3.72
C ALA A 268 4.81 -23.29 3.84
N GLU A 269 4.13 -23.08 4.99
CA GLU A 269 2.71 -23.49 5.19
C GLU A 269 1.76 -22.77 4.23
N ILE A 270 2.15 -21.60 3.75
CA ILE A 270 1.36 -20.82 2.77
C ILE A 270 2.05 -20.69 1.41
N GLY A 271 3.08 -21.50 1.13
CA GLY A 271 3.77 -21.52 -0.16
C GLY A 271 4.81 -20.43 -0.37
N ILE A 272 5.18 -19.68 0.67
CA ILE A 272 6.31 -18.73 0.60
C ILE A 272 7.62 -19.50 0.72
N GLN A 273 8.52 -19.27 -0.23
CA GLN A 273 9.83 -19.91 -0.34
C GLN A 273 10.88 -19.06 0.40
N ALA A 274 11.44 -19.63 1.46
CA ALA A 274 12.46 -19.00 2.30
C ALA A 274 13.36 -20.10 2.90
N GLY A 275 14.20 -19.79 3.88
CA GLY A 275 15.04 -20.75 4.58
C GLY A 275 14.24 -21.87 5.24
N GLU A 276 14.90 -23.00 5.48
CA GLU A 276 14.26 -24.10 6.19
C GLU A 276 13.80 -23.62 7.58
N GLY A 277 12.57 -23.96 7.95
CA GLY A 277 11.98 -23.49 9.19
C GLY A 277 11.68 -21.98 9.27
N ALA A 278 11.88 -21.22 8.19
CA ALA A 278 11.66 -19.78 8.18
C ALA A 278 10.27 -19.39 8.69
N ARG A 279 10.23 -18.36 9.54
CA ARG A 279 9.00 -17.85 10.18
C ARG A 279 8.38 -16.74 9.36
N LEU A 280 7.07 -16.77 9.27
CA LEU A 280 6.25 -15.68 8.77
C LEU A 280 5.46 -15.09 9.93
N TYR A 281 5.74 -13.83 10.26
CA TYR A 281 5.00 -13.08 11.26
C TYR A 281 4.10 -12.04 10.56
N CYS A 282 2.79 -12.24 10.70
CA CYS A 282 1.77 -11.30 10.23
C CYS A 282 1.37 -10.39 11.39
N LEU A 283 1.52 -9.09 11.22
CA LEU A 283 1.19 -8.09 12.23
C LEU A 283 -0.32 -8.12 12.59
N PRO A 284 -0.71 -7.70 13.81
CA PRO A 284 -2.11 -7.68 14.23
C PRO A 284 -2.90 -6.56 13.56
N SER A 285 -4.19 -6.76 13.38
CA SER A 285 -5.19 -5.76 12.98
C SER A 285 -6.05 -5.36 14.19
N VAL A 286 -6.82 -4.28 14.06
CA VAL A 286 -7.80 -3.84 15.05
C VAL A 286 -9.21 -4.32 14.69
N SER A 287 -9.56 -4.20 13.41
CA SER A 287 -10.89 -4.53 12.89
C SER A 287 -10.81 -4.94 11.41
N ALA A 288 -11.96 -5.16 10.78
CA ALA A 288 -12.06 -5.42 9.35
C ALA A 288 -11.44 -4.30 8.49
N TYR A 289 -11.54 -3.05 8.96
CA TYR A 289 -11.16 -1.85 8.22
C TYR A 289 -10.03 -1.05 8.85
N ILE A 290 -9.49 -1.50 9.98
CA ILE A 290 -8.24 -0.98 10.56
C ILE A 290 -7.27 -2.16 10.62
N GLY A 291 -6.43 -2.25 9.61
CA GLY A 291 -5.55 -3.36 9.36
C GLY A 291 -4.22 -3.26 10.10
N ALA A 292 -3.35 -4.22 9.82
CA ALA A 292 -2.01 -4.28 10.37
C ALA A 292 -1.08 -3.17 9.84
N ASP A 293 -1.37 -2.64 8.65
CA ASP A 293 -0.76 -1.45 8.07
C ASP A 293 -0.94 -0.21 8.96
N ILE A 294 -2.16 -0.03 9.49
CA ILE A 294 -2.50 1.08 10.38
C ILE A 294 -1.93 0.87 11.80
N VAL A 295 -1.91 -0.36 12.28
CA VAL A 295 -1.23 -0.69 13.54
C VAL A 295 0.26 -0.40 13.43
N ALA A 296 0.89 -0.80 12.32
CA ALA A 296 2.27 -0.50 11.99
C ALA A 296 2.52 1.02 11.97
N GLY A 297 1.69 1.77 11.25
CA GLY A 297 1.78 3.23 11.17
C GLY A 297 1.63 3.93 12.51
N ALA A 298 0.64 3.53 13.31
CA ALA A 298 0.41 4.07 14.65
C ALA A 298 1.58 3.77 15.60
N TYR A 299 2.21 2.60 15.46
CA TYR A 299 3.41 2.22 16.20
C TYR A 299 4.62 3.06 15.80
N VAL A 300 4.89 3.18 14.51
CA VAL A 300 5.99 3.99 13.94
C VAL A 300 5.89 5.45 14.39
N CYS A 301 4.69 6.00 14.40
CA CYS A 301 4.41 7.37 14.84
C CYS A 301 4.31 7.51 16.36
N GLU A 302 4.56 6.42 17.12
CA GLU A 302 4.51 6.37 18.58
C GLU A 302 3.20 6.94 19.17
N LEU A 303 2.08 6.77 18.48
CA LEU A 303 0.80 7.43 18.83
C LEU A 303 0.33 7.12 20.25
N ARG A 304 0.62 5.92 20.78
CA ARG A 304 0.29 5.55 22.16
C ARG A 304 1.16 6.24 23.21
N LYS A 305 2.36 6.68 22.83
CA LYS A 305 3.30 7.37 23.73
C LYS A 305 3.14 8.89 23.68
N GLN A 306 2.32 9.41 22.76
CA GLN A 306 2.11 10.86 22.60
C GLN A 306 1.46 11.47 23.84
N GLN A 307 1.98 12.64 24.23
CA GLN A 307 1.36 13.49 25.27
C GLN A 307 0.57 14.64 24.65
N LYS A 308 0.30 14.56 23.36
CA LYS A 308 -0.35 15.56 22.51
C LYS A 308 -1.59 14.97 21.84
N ASN A 309 -2.42 15.83 21.31
CA ASN A 309 -3.52 15.47 20.44
C ASN A 309 -2.99 15.33 19.00
N VAL A 310 -2.79 14.11 18.55
CA VAL A 310 -2.22 13.80 17.24
C VAL A 310 -3.25 13.08 16.39
N LEU A 311 -3.46 13.60 15.19
CA LEU A 311 -4.25 12.93 14.16
C LEU A 311 -3.30 12.26 13.17
N PHE A 312 -3.44 10.97 12.98
CA PHE A 312 -2.74 10.20 11.95
C PHE A 312 -3.72 9.80 10.87
N ILE A 313 -3.33 9.95 9.62
CA ILE A 313 -4.12 9.49 8.48
C ILE A 313 -3.23 8.77 7.48
N ASP A 314 -3.64 7.58 7.08
CA ASP A 314 -3.15 6.91 5.90
C ASP A 314 -4.11 7.20 4.74
N ILE A 315 -3.59 7.84 3.68
CA ILE A 315 -4.37 8.23 2.51
C ILE A 315 -4.07 7.26 1.37
N GLY A 316 -5.00 6.38 1.09
CA GLY A 316 -5.00 5.44 -0.02
C GLY A 316 -6.37 5.38 -0.70
N THR A 317 -6.76 4.22 -1.20
CA THR A 317 -8.11 3.95 -1.74
C THR A 317 -9.18 4.13 -0.66
N ASN A 318 -8.85 3.82 0.60
CA ASN A 318 -9.59 4.26 1.77
C ASN A 318 -8.79 5.34 2.49
N GLY A 319 -9.42 6.01 3.45
CA GLY A 319 -8.76 6.87 4.42
C GLY A 319 -8.88 6.25 5.80
N GLU A 320 -7.81 5.67 6.29
CA GLU A 320 -7.75 5.15 7.66
C GLU A 320 -7.21 6.23 8.58
N ILE A 321 -7.95 6.52 9.64
CA ILE A 321 -7.69 7.64 10.53
C ILE A 321 -7.53 7.13 11.96
N VAL A 322 -6.48 7.57 12.65
CA VAL A 322 -6.27 7.32 14.08
C VAL A 322 -6.10 8.65 14.80
N PHE A 323 -6.86 8.86 15.83
CA PHE A 323 -6.72 10.00 16.72
C PHE A 323 -6.13 9.56 18.06
N SER A 324 -4.98 10.13 18.41
CA SER A 324 -4.36 9.97 19.73
C SER A 324 -4.75 11.15 20.62
N ASP A 325 -5.61 10.91 21.60
CA ASP A 325 -5.92 11.84 22.68
C ASP A 325 -5.00 11.52 23.86
N HIS A 326 -3.81 12.15 23.89
CA HIS A 326 -2.78 11.91 24.90
C HIS A 326 -2.44 10.42 25.09
N GLY A 327 -2.35 9.67 23.99
CA GLY A 327 -2.05 8.23 23.98
C GLY A 327 -3.27 7.31 24.04
N ARG A 328 -4.48 7.81 24.24
CA ARG A 328 -5.72 7.07 24.00
C ARG A 328 -6.01 7.06 22.51
N LEU A 329 -6.13 5.88 21.91
CA LEU A 329 -6.28 5.73 20.47
C LEU A 329 -7.73 5.47 20.08
N LEU A 330 -8.26 6.30 19.19
CA LEU A 330 -9.55 6.13 18.52
C LEU A 330 -9.29 6.02 17.01
N SER A 331 -9.94 5.09 16.34
CA SER A 331 -9.76 4.89 14.90
C SER A 331 -11.06 4.75 14.13
N CYS A 332 -11.05 5.13 12.88
CA CYS A 332 -12.12 4.84 11.92
C CYS A 332 -11.52 4.65 10.52
N SER A 333 -12.28 4.03 9.63
CA SER A 333 -11.98 3.95 8.21
C SER A 333 -13.09 4.61 7.42
N CYS A 334 -12.74 5.38 6.41
CA CYS A 334 -13.66 6.06 5.51
C CYS A 334 -13.42 5.64 4.06
N ALA A 335 -14.50 5.45 3.30
CA ALA A 335 -14.44 5.08 1.89
C ALA A 335 -14.15 6.32 1.03
N ALA A 336 -12.87 6.72 0.96
CA ALA A 336 -12.41 7.86 0.16
C ALA A 336 -12.53 7.58 -1.35
N GLY A 337 -12.42 6.34 -1.77
CA GLY A 337 -12.36 5.93 -3.16
C GLY A 337 -11.00 6.23 -3.81
N PRO A 338 -10.75 5.69 -5.01
CA PRO A 338 -9.41 5.72 -5.61
C PRO A 338 -9.11 7.03 -6.39
N ALA A 339 -9.93 8.07 -6.25
CA ALA A 339 -9.75 9.33 -6.98
C ALA A 339 -8.41 10.01 -6.65
N LEU A 340 -7.98 9.92 -5.38
CA LEU A 340 -6.71 10.50 -4.92
C LEU A 340 -5.48 9.72 -5.44
N GLU A 341 -5.69 8.53 -6.01
CA GLU A 341 -4.69 7.76 -6.74
C GLU A 341 -4.72 8.00 -8.27
N GLY A 342 -5.54 8.95 -8.72
CA GLY A 342 -5.76 9.24 -10.15
C GLY A 342 -6.66 8.23 -10.86
N MET A 343 -7.32 7.31 -10.13
CA MET A 343 -8.27 6.35 -10.69
C MET A 343 -9.70 6.87 -10.61
N ASN A 344 -10.59 6.34 -11.45
CA ASN A 344 -11.98 6.81 -11.60
C ASN A 344 -12.09 8.30 -11.97
N ILE A 345 -11.07 8.85 -12.59
CA ILE A 345 -10.98 10.20 -13.15
C ILE A 345 -10.88 10.08 -14.67
N SER A 346 -11.62 10.89 -15.41
CA SER A 346 -11.75 10.78 -16.87
C SER A 346 -10.42 10.86 -17.61
N SER A 347 -9.53 11.73 -17.16
CA SER A 347 -8.15 11.86 -17.66
C SER A 347 -7.12 11.43 -16.62
N GLY A 348 -7.50 10.53 -15.71
CA GLY A 348 -6.65 10.13 -14.59
C GLY A 348 -5.61 9.08 -14.97
N MET A 349 -4.45 9.18 -14.33
CA MET A 349 -3.38 8.19 -14.41
C MET A 349 -2.60 8.12 -13.09
N ARG A 350 -1.78 7.09 -12.94
CA ARG A 350 -0.86 7.01 -11.80
C ARG A 350 0.25 8.04 -11.91
N ALA A 351 0.85 8.40 -10.78
CA ALA A 351 2.06 9.22 -10.75
C ALA A 351 3.21 8.47 -11.46
N ALA A 352 3.51 8.90 -12.69
CA ALA A 352 4.57 8.38 -13.54
C ALA A 352 4.99 9.47 -14.53
N ALA A 353 6.11 9.30 -15.21
CA ALA A 353 6.56 10.24 -16.25
C ALA A 353 5.42 10.50 -17.26
N GLY A 354 5.17 11.77 -17.55
CA GLY A 354 4.08 12.24 -18.39
C GLY A 354 2.77 12.54 -17.67
N ALA A 355 2.66 12.28 -16.36
CA ALA A 355 1.51 12.68 -15.57
C ALA A 355 1.60 14.14 -15.13
N ILE A 356 0.48 14.86 -15.19
CA ILE A 356 0.34 16.19 -14.58
C ILE A 356 0.26 16.01 -13.06
N GLU A 357 1.18 16.62 -12.33
CA GLU A 357 1.24 16.59 -10.86
C GLU A 357 0.82 17.90 -10.19
N ASP A 358 0.94 19.03 -10.87
CA ASP A 358 0.45 20.31 -10.40
C ASP A 358 -0.12 21.17 -11.54
N VAL A 359 -1.07 22.03 -11.21
CA VAL A 359 -1.77 22.92 -12.16
C VAL A 359 -1.93 24.28 -11.54
N LYS A 360 -1.66 25.33 -12.34
CA LYS A 360 -1.94 26.72 -11.98
C LYS A 360 -2.71 27.43 -13.08
N ILE A 361 -3.87 27.99 -12.74
CA ILE A 361 -4.70 28.76 -13.67
C ILE A 361 -4.37 30.26 -13.52
N THR A 362 -3.94 30.88 -14.62
CA THR A 362 -3.55 32.28 -14.68
C THR A 362 -4.26 33.00 -15.84
N GLU A 363 -4.18 34.32 -15.89
CA GLU A 363 -4.68 35.13 -17.02
C GLU A 363 -4.04 34.76 -18.36
N GLN A 364 -2.82 34.18 -18.35
CA GLN A 364 -2.10 33.72 -19.53
C GLN A 364 -2.45 32.29 -19.96
N GLY A 365 -3.32 31.62 -19.21
CA GLY A 365 -3.73 30.22 -19.48
C GLY A 365 -3.41 29.28 -18.34
N VAL A 366 -3.45 27.98 -18.65
CA VAL A 366 -3.19 26.88 -17.71
C VAL A 366 -1.72 26.50 -17.76
N LYS A 367 -1.03 26.61 -16.63
CA LYS A 367 0.35 26.13 -16.46
C LYS A 367 0.31 24.75 -15.82
N LEU A 368 1.08 23.82 -16.37
CA LEU A 368 1.11 22.41 -15.95
C LEU A 368 2.53 22.08 -15.48
N GLN A 369 2.62 21.33 -14.39
CA GLN A 369 3.85 20.64 -13.98
C GLN A 369 3.69 19.17 -14.28
N ILE A 370 4.66 18.57 -14.99
CA ILE A 370 4.59 17.20 -15.49
C ILE A 370 5.76 16.41 -14.89
N ILE A 371 5.48 15.25 -14.36
CA ILE A 371 6.50 14.34 -13.80
C ILE A 371 7.46 13.92 -14.91
N GLY A 372 8.77 14.06 -14.67
CA GLY A 372 9.81 13.67 -15.62
C GLY A 372 9.84 14.53 -16.88
N GLN A 373 9.44 15.79 -16.82
CA GLN A 373 9.33 16.70 -17.99
C GLN A 373 10.64 16.81 -18.79
N GLU A 374 11.80 16.75 -18.17
CA GLU A 374 13.10 16.82 -18.84
C GLU A 374 13.40 15.57 -19.69
N GLU A 375 12.87 14.41 -19.27
CA GLU A 375 13.03 13.11 -19.95
C GLU A 375 11.86 12.81 -20.90
N TYR A 376 10.73 13.45 -20.65
CA TYR A 376 9.47 13.22 -21.36
C TYR A 376 9.40 14.08 -22.62
N ARG A 377 9.65 13.46 -23.78
CA ARG A 377 9.77 14.14 -25.07
C ARG A 377 8.46 14.39 -25.83
N GLN A 378 7.31 14.05 -25.24
CA GLN A 378 6.02 14.30 -25.88
C GLN A 378 5.57 15.74 -25.66
N GLU A 379 4.91 16.32 -26.66
CA GLU A 379 4.42 17.71 -26.61
C GLU A 379 3.25 17.91 -25.65
N GLU A 380 2.46 16.85 -25.34
CA GLU A 380 1.31 16.89 -24.44
C GLU A 380 1.39 15.81 -23.35
N PRO A 381 0.94 16.13 -22.10
CA PRO A 381 0.88 15.15 -21.03
C PRO A 381 -0.13 14.03 -21.32
N GLU A 382 0.09 12.86 -20.71
CA GLU A 382 -0.75 11.67 -20.92
C GLU A 382 -2.01 11.68 -20.06
N GLY A 383 -1.96 12.30 -18.86
CA GLY A 383 -3.07 12.33 -17.91
C GLY A 383 -2.73 13.10 -16.64
N VAL A 384 -3.54 12.92 -15.61
CA VAL A 384 -3.47 13.65 -14.34
C VAL A 384 -3.32 12.65 -13.20
N CYS A 385 -2.29 12.77 -12.38
CA CYS A 385 -2.15 11.91 -11.19
C CYS A 385 -2.91 12.46 -9.97
N GLY A 386 -2.82 11.77 -8.84
CA GLY A 386 -3.55 12.12 -7.62
C GLY A 386 -3.26 13.53 -7.10
N SER A 387 -1.99 13.96 -7.07
CA SER A 387 -1.64 15.34 -6.71
C SER A 387 -2.20 16.35 -7.71
N GLY A 388 -2.10 16.02 -9.00
CA GLY A 388 -2.59 16.85 -10.09
C GLY A 388 -4.10 17.08 -10.04
N ILE A 389 -4.93 16.05 -9.76
CA ILE A 389 -6.38 16.23 -9.66
C ILE A 389 -6.77 17.14 -8.49
N LEU A 390 -6.06 17.04 -7.36
CA LEU A 390 -6.27 17.96 -6.23
C LEU A 390 -5.87 19.37 -6.59
N ALA A 391 -4.73 19.56 -7.27
CA ALA A 391 -4.28 20.86 -7.74
C ALA A 391 -5.28 21.48 -8.72
N VAL A 392 -5.80 20.71 -9.67
CA VAL A 392 -6.85 21.17 -10.58
C VAL A 392 -8.09 21.62 -9.83
N VAL A 393 -8.62 20.81 -8.93
CA VAL A 393 -9.85 21.14 -8.19
C VAL A 393 -9.65 22.35 -7.29
N LYS A 394 -8.48 22.46 -6.63
CA LYS A 394 -8.08 23.67 -5.88
C LYS A 394 -8.11 24.91 -6.78
N GLU A 395 -7.47 24.85 -7.94
CA GLU A 395 -7.41 25.98 -8.88
C GLU A 395 -8.78 26.33 -9.48
N LEU A 396 -9.61 25.34 -9.82
CA LEU A 396 -10.97 25.56 -10.28
C LEU A 396 -11.81 26.28 -9.21
N ARG A 397 -11.60 25.92 -7.95
CA ARG A 397 -12.30 26.57 -6.83
C ARG A 397 -11.76 27.99 -6.57
N ARG A 398 -10.43 28.17 -6.55
CA ARG A 398 -9.76 29.47 -6.36
C ARG A 398 -10.15 30.47 -7.42
N THR A 399 -10.27 30.05 -8.67
CA THR A 399 -10.63 30.93 -9.79
C THR A 399 -12.14 31.09 -9.99
N GLY A 400 -12.96 30.47 -9.14
CA GLY A 400 -14.42 30.53 -9.24
C GLY A 400 -15.01 29.77 -10.46
N LEU A 401 -14.22 28.91 -11.12
CA LEU A 401 -14.72 28.04 -12.20
C LEU A 401 -15.65 26.94 -11.69
N ILE A 402 -15.50 26.53 -10.44
CA ILE A 402 -16.47 25.70 -9.71
C ILE A 402 -16.96 26.45 -8.46
N ARG A 403 -18.23 26.26 -8.14
CA ARG A 403 -18.86 26.81 -6.94
C ARG A 403 -18.54 25.97 -5.71
N LYS A 404 -18.92 26.45 -4.53
CA LYS A 404 -18.77 25.73 -3.25
C LYS A 404 -19.44 24.35 -3.27
N ASP A 405 -20.54 24.19 -3.99
CA ASP A 405 -21.23 22.91 -4.19
C ASP A 405 -20.55 22.00 -5.23
N GLY A 406 -19.41 22.41 -5.77
CA GLY A 406 -18.63 21.68 -6.77
C GLY A 406 -19.15 21.79 -8.20
N ALA A 407 -20.25 22.48 -8.44
CA ALA A 407 -20.79 22.63 -9.78
C ALA A 407 -19.97 23.65 -10.60
N PHE A 408 -19.62 23.33 -11.83
CA PHE A 408 -19.05 24.30 -12.76
C PHE A 408 -20.00 25.46 -12.99
N ILE A 409 -19.46 26.68 -13.05
CA ILE A 409 -20.21 27.84 -13.53
C ILE A 409 -20.66 27.62 -14.98
N LYS A 410 -21.66 28.35 -15.42
CA LYS A 410 -22.12 28.26 -16.82
C LYS A 410 -21.32 29.27 -17.65
N PRO A 411 -20.91 28.95 -18.90
CA PRO A 411 -20.25 29.93 -19.77
C PRO A 411 -20.99 31.27 -19.89
N LYS A 412 -22.32 31.25 -19.85
CA LYS A 412 -23.17 32.46 -19.87
C LYS A 412 -23.08 33.32 -18.61
N ASP A 413 -22.51 32.81 -17.51
CA ASP A 413 -22.39 33.50 -16.23
C ASP A 413 -21.07 34.31 -16.15
N ILE A 414 -20.20 34.22 -17.19
CA ILE A 414 -18.96 35.00 -17.36
C ILE A 414 -18.91 35.63 -18.75
N SER A 415 -18.18 36.75 -18.88
CA SER A 415 -17.98 37.41 -20.17
C SER A 415 -17.12 36.57 -21.11
N GLU A 416 -17.34 36.65 -22.44
CA GLU A 416 -16.44 36.05 -23.43
C GLU A 416 -15.03 36.67 -23.41
N GLU A 417 -14.88 37.87 -22.87
CA GLU A 417 -13.59 38.54 -22.67
C GLU A 417 -12.85 38.04 -21.41
N ASP A 418 -13.52 37.29 -20.53
CA ASP A 418 -12.91 36.71 -19.32
C ASP A 418 -11.90 35.64 -19.72
N TYR A 419 -10.70 35.70 -19.19
CA TYR A 419 -9.60 34.75 -19.49
C TYR A 419 -9.97 33.30 -19.20
N ARG A 420 -10.98 33.04 -18.35
CA ARG A 420 -11.48 31.71 -17.99
C ARG A 420 -12.47 31.15 -19.01
N TYR A 421 -13.09 32.01 -19.85
CA TYR A 421 -14.12 31.60 -20.80
C TYR A 421 -13.66 30.48 -21.76
N PRO A 422 -12.49 30.56 -22.40
CA PRO A 422 -12.00 29.52 -23.31
C PRO A 422 -11.63 28.21 -22.62
N MET A 423 -11.54 28.19 -21.28
CA MET A 423 -11.25 27.00 -20.49
C MET A 423 -12.50 26.17 -20.18
N LEU A 424 -13.71 26.74 -20.39
CA LEU A 424 -14.99 26.08 -20.17
C LEU A 424 -15.55 25.55 -21.47
N GLU A 425 -15.69 24.23 -21.57
CA GLU A 425 -16.30 23.58 -22.71
C GLU A 425 -17.69 23.03 -22.37
N LEU A 426 -18.58 23.04 -23.35
CA LEU A 426 -19.91 22.42 -23.29
C LEU A 426 -19.97 21.20 -24.21
N ASP A 427 -20.36 20.07 -23.65
CA ASP A 427 -20.70 18.86 -24.37
C ASP A 427 -22.16 18.53 -24.09
N GLY A 428 -23.05 19.06 -24.93
CA GLY A 428 -24.49 19.07 -24.68
C GLY A 428 -24.83 19.87 -23.41
N ARG A 429 -25.28 19.19 -22.35
CA ARG A 429 -25.57 19.79 -21.05
C ARG A 429 -24.43 19.65 -20.04
N LYS A 430 -23.39 18.86 -20.40
CA LYS A 430 -22.24 18.59 -19.52
C LYS A 430 -21.19 19.69 -19.68
N ARG A 431 -20.63 20.14 -18.58
CA ARG A 431 -19.57 21.14 -18.52
C ARG A 431 -18.25 20.45 -18.19
N LYS A 432 -17.20 20.90 -18.84
CA LYS A 432 -15.85 20.37 -18.70
C LYS A 432 -14.85 21.52 -18.62
N PHE A 433 -13.78 21.33 -17.89
CA PHE A 433 -12.62 22.21 -17.89
C PHE A 433 -11.58 21.66 -18.87
N LYS A 434 -11.15 22.48 -19.82
CA LYS A 434 -10.11 22.20 -20.79
C LYS A 434 -8.76 22.48 -20.17
N MET A 435 -7.94 21.47 -19.94
CA MET A 435 -6.55 21.63 -19.48
C MET A 435 -5.57 21.75 -20.64
N THR A 436 -5.70 20.86 -21.62
CA THR A 436 -4.91 20.82 -22.86
C THR A 436 -5.83 20.58 -24.05
N GLU A 437 -5.27 20.37 -25.25
CA GLU A 437 -6.08 20.00 -26.41
C GLU A 437 -6.74 18.61 -26.24
N ARG A 438 -6.19 17.72 -25.43
CA ARG A 438 -6.67 16.35 -25.21
C ARG A 438 -7.30 16.13 -23.85
N LEU A 439 -6.76 16.73 -22.79
CA LEU A 439 -7.14 16.42 -21.42
C LEU A 439 -8.24 17.35 -20.90
N ARG A 440 -9.24 16.74 -20.27
CA ARG A 440 -10.42 17.43 -19.72
C ARG A 440 -10.71 16.95 -18.30
N ILE A 441 -11.18 17.87 -17.47
CA ILE A 441 -11.78 17.55 -16.17
C ILE A 441 -13.30 17.73 -16.28
N THR A 442 -14.03 16.70 -15.92
CA THR A 442 -15.49 16.65 -15.98
C THR A 442 -16.12 16.99 -14.63
N GLN A 443 -17.44 17.24 -14.65
CA GLN A 443 -18.19 17.38 -13.39
C GLN A 443 -18.14 16.09 -12.54
N GLY A 444 -18.04 14.92 -13.19
CA GLY A 444 -17.87 13.64 -12.51
C GLY A 444 -16.57 13.56 -11.74
N ASP A 445 -15.47 14.05 -12.33
CA ASP A 445 -14.15 14.05 -11.68
C ASP A 445 -14.14 14.95 -10.43
N VAL A 446 -14.71 16.16 -10.54
CA VAL A 446 -14.90 17.05 -9.38
C VAL A 446 -15.71 16.35 -8.28
N ARG A 447 -16.76 15.60 -8.67
CA ARG A 447 -17.59 14.86 -7.70
C ARG A 447 -16.82 13.74 -7.02
N GLN A 448 -15.91 13.05 -7.71
CA GLN A 448 -15.06 12.03 -7.08
C GLN A 448 -14.17 12.65 -6.00
N VAL A 449 -13.57 13.82 -6.27
CA VAL A 449 -12.77 14.54 -5.27
C VAL A 449 -13.64 15.01 -4.09
N GLN A 450 -14.87 15.47 -4.33
CA GLN A 450 -15.80 15.83 -3.26
C GLN A 450 -16.14 14.66 -2.34
N LEU A 451 -16.37 13.47 -2.93
CA LEU A 451 -16.68 12.26 -2.16
C LEU A 451 -15.48 11.85 -1.29
N ALA A 452 -14.28 11.82 -1.87
CA ALA A 452 -13.05 11.51 -1.12
C ALA A 452 -12.81 12.50 0.03
N LYS A 453 -12.92 13.81 -0.27
CA LYS A 453 -12.81 14.89 0.71
C LYS A 453 -13.85 14.74 1.82
N GLY A 454 -15.10 14.55 1.45
CA GLY A 454 -16.21 14.43 2.42
C GLY A 454 -15.99 13.25 3.36
N ALA A 455 -15.55 12.11 2.84
CA ALA A 455 -15.27 10.91 3.61
C ALA A 455 -14.15 11.15 4.65
N ILE A 456 -13.01 11.68 4.20
CA ILE A 456 -11.86 11.93 5.08
C ILE A 456 -12.20 12.97 6.16
N LEU A 457 -12.74 14.12 5.75
CA LEU A 457 -13.03 15.22 6.67
C LEU A 457 -14.12 14.84 7.69
N SER A 458 -15.16 14.12 7.27
CA SER A 458 -16.20 13.65 8.18
C SER A 458 -15.69 12.62 9.19
N GLY A 459 -14.74 11.76 8.77
CA GLY A 459 -14.04 10.84 9.68
C GLY A 459 -13.28 11.59 10.78
N PHE A 460 -12.56 12.67 10.43
CA PHE A 460 -11.88 13.53 11.40
C PHE A 460 -12.84 14.11 12.43
N TYR A 461 -13.90 14.78 11.95
CA TYR A 461 -14.88 15.38 12.85
C TYR A 461 -15.58 14.35 13.73
N ALA A 462 -15.87 13.15 13.21
CA ALA A 462 -16.50 12.08 13.97
C ALA A 462 -15.60 11.59 15.13
N LEU A 463 -14.29 11.38 14.85
CA LEU A 463 -13.33 10.97 15.90
C LEU A 463 -13.13 12.06 16.95
N LEU A 464 -12.92 13.31 16.53
CA LEU A 464 -12.78 14.44 17.45
C LEU A 464 -14.03 14.63 18.33
N LYS A 465 -15.21 14.57 17.72
CA LYS A 465 -16.49 14.63 18.47
C LYS A 465 -16.61 13.52 19.51
N LYS A 466 -16.21 12.28 19.14
CA LYS A 466 -16.22 11.13 20.07
C LYS A 466 -15.25 11.34 21.23
N ALA A 467 -14.11 12.00 20.98
CA ALA A 467 -13.14 12.35 22.01
C ALA A 467 -13.52 13.61 22.81
N GLY A 468 -14.56 14.35 22.42
CA GLY A 468 -14.90 15.64 23.02
C GLY A 468 -13.89 16.75 22.70
N ARG A 469 -13.26 16.66 21.52
CA ARG A 469 -12.25 17.57 21.02
C ARG A 469 -12.74 18.31 19.77
N THR A 470 -12.02 19.38 19.41
CA THR A 470 -12.22 20.19 18.20
C THR A 470 -10.94 20.21 17.34
N MET A 471 -10.97 20.84 16.16
CA MET A 471 -9.78 20.99 15.31
C MET A 471 -8.71 21.88 15.93
N GLU A 472 -9.11 22.86 16.74
CA GLU A 472 -8.20 23.75 17.45
C GLU A 472 -7.37 23.01 18.50
N ASP A 473 -7.93 21.94 19.08
CA ASP A 473 -7.25 21.10 20.09
C ASP A 473 -6.14 20.24 19.50
N LEU A 474 -6.07 20.09 18.17
CA LEU A 474 -5.01 19.30 17.53
C LEU A 474 -3.66 19.99 17.63
N ASP A 475 -2.67 19.26 18.09
CA ASP A 475 -1.27 19.68 18.11
C ASP A 475 -0.54 19.32 16.82
N GLN A 476 -0.92 18.19 16.17
CA GLN A 476 -0.20 17.63 15.04
C GLN A 476 -1.11 16.78 14.16
N VAL A 477 -0.84 16.78 12.84
CA VAL A 477 -1.46 15.87 11.87
C VAL A 477 -0.37 15.16 11.09
N MET A 478 -0.33 13.85 11.19
CA MET A 478 0.63 12.97 10.52
C MET A 478 -0.02 12.33 9.30
N ILE A 479 0.60 12.49 8.12
CA ILE A 479 0.11 11.94 6.86
C ILE A 479 1.01 10.80 6.45
N ALA A 480 0.45 9.60 6.35
CA ALA A 480 1.09 8.38 5.89
C ALA A 480 0.55 7.94 4.52
N GLY A 481 1.06 6.83 4.07
CA GLY A 481 0.69 6.19 2.81
C GLY A 481 1.55 6.63 1.63
N GLN A 482 1.68 5.74 0.67
CA GLN A 482 2.49 5.96 -0.52
C GLN A 482 2.03 7.19 -1.33
N PHE A 483 0.72 7.42 -1.39
CA PHE A 483 0.13 8.57 -2.08
C PHE A 483 0.13 9.81 -1.19
N GLY A 484 -0.17 9.67 0.09
CA GLY A 484 -0.23 10.77 1.05
C GLY A 484 1.04 11.62 1.09
N ALA A 485 2.19 10.98 1.03
CA ALA A 485 3.49 11.65 1.07
C ALA A 485 3.77 12.57 -0.13
N HIS A 486 3.07 12.38 -1.24
CA HIS A 486 3.21 13.19 -2.46
C HIS A 486 2.08 14.21 -2.65
N LEU A 487 1.11 14.28 -1.73
CA LEU A 487 0.01 15.24 -1.81
C LEU A 487 0.42 16.58 -1.19
N PRO A 488 0.52 17.68 -1.97
CA PRO A 488 0.92 18.97 -1.42
C PRO A 488 -0.07 19.46 -0.36
N ALA A 489 0.45 19.95 0.77
CA ALA A 489 -0.37 20.50 1.87
C ALA A 489 -1.35 21.57 1.38
N GLU A 490 -0.90 22.42 0.46
CA GLU A 490 -1.73 23.48 -0.16
C GLU A 490 -2.92 22.91 -0.94
N SER A 491 -2.73 21.78 -1.62
CA SER A 491 -3.81 21.10 -2.36
C SER A 491 -4.78 20.41 -1.42
N LEU A 492 -4.29 19.76 -0.35
CA LEU A 492 -5.14 19.14 0.68
C LEU A 492 -6.01 20.17 1.39
N ILE A 493 -5.44 21.35 1.72
CA ILE A 493 -6.18 22.44 2.38
C ILE A 493 -7.07 23.16 1.39
N GLY A 494 -6.56 23.51 0.21
CA GLY A 494 -7.32 24.23 -0.82
C GLY A 494 -8.54 23.45 -1.35
N THR A 495 -8.50 22.14 -1.32
CA THR A 495 -9.68 21.28 -1.59
C THR A 495 -10.53 21.03 -0.35
N GLY A 496 -10.03 21.36 0.85
CA GLY A 496 -10.70 21.12 2.13
C GLY A 496 -10.75 19.66 2.56
N ILE A 497 -9.85 18.81 2.06
CA ILE A 497 -9.61 17.47 2.64
C ILE A 497 -9.11 17.66 4.07
N LEU A 498 -8.19 18.61 4.26
CA LEU A 498 -7.74 19.07 5.57
C LEU A 498 -8.20 20.50 5.80
N PRO A 499 -8.68 20.85 6.99
CA PRO A 499 -9.03 22.22 7.33
C PRO A 499 -7.77 23.10 7.46
N LYS A 500 -7.94 24.41 7.24
CA LYS A 500 -6.82 25.37 7.25
C LYS A 500 -6.09 25.47 8.60
N GLU A 501 -6.78 25.17 9.69
CA GLU A 501 -6.28 25.22 11.07
C GLU A 501 -5.12 24.24 11.32
N VAL A 502 -4.95 23.25 10.44
CA VAL A 502 -3.88 22.25 10.59
C VAL A 502 -2.68 22.51 9.66
N LYS A 503 -2.68 23.57 8.86
CA LYS A 503 -1.64 23.85 7.85
C LYS A 503 -0.21 23.75 8.41
N ASP A 504 0.05 24.39 9.55
CA ASP A 504 1.36 24.43 10.18
C ASP A 504 1.63 23.24 11.12
N LYS A 505 0.71 22.26 11.18
CA LYS A 505 0.76 21.09 12.06
C LYS A 505 1.01 19.79 11.29
N LEU A 506 1.22 19.88 9.96
CA LEU A 506 1.35 18.71 9.09
C LEU A 506 2.75 18.13 9.14
N ILE A 507 2.82 16.80 9.26
CA ILE A 507 4.06 16.02 9.12
C ILE A 507 3.80 14.85 8.19
N TYR A 508 4.66 14.68 7.21
CA TYR A 508 4.64 13.53 6.30
C TYR A 508 5.54 12.44 6.85
N VAL A 509 5.01 11.22 7.02
CA VAL A 509 5.71 10.09 7.63
C VAL A 509 6.08 8.98 6.64
N GLY A 510 5.73 9.12 5.36
CA GLY A 510 6.07 8.17 4.32
C GLY A 510 5.34 6.84 4.43
N ASN A 511 5.97 5.74 3.98
CA ASN A 511 5.40 4.40 4.08
C ASN A 511 5.62 3.82 5.48
N SER A 512 4.75 4.21 6.42
CA SER A 512 4.81 3.76 7.81
C SER A 512 4.44 2.27 7.98
N SER A 513 3.67 1.69 7.06
CA SER A 513 3.34 0.25 7.03
C SER A 513 4.61 -0.59 6.82
N LYS A 514 5.39 -0.28 5.77
CA LYS A 514 6.69 -0.91 5.51
C LYS A 514 7.65 -0.77 6.71
N THR A 515 7.74 0.46 7.27
CA THR A 515 8.59 0.73 8.43
C THR A 515 8.18 -0.09 9.63
N GLY A 516 6.87 -0.24 9.90
CA GLY A 516 6.38 -1.07 11.00
C GLY A 516 6.69 -2.55 10.80
N ALA A 517 6.56 -3.07 9.57
CA ALA A 517 6.99 -4.43 9.25
C ALA A 517 8.50 -4.62 9.51
N TYR A 518 9.34 -3.64 9.12
CA TYR A 518 10.78 -3.64 9.42
C TYR A 518 11.05 -3.65 10.93
N LEU A 519 10.37 -2.81 11.72
CA LEU A 519 10.55 -2.78 13.17
C LEU A 519 10.15 -4.09 13.84
N ALA A 520 9.07 -4.72 13.38
CA ALA A 520 8.65 -6.04 13.84
C ALA A 520 9.68 -7.13 13.51
N LEU A 521 10.36 -7.04 12.35
CA LEU A 521 11.44 -7.95 11.97
C LEU A 521 12.65 -7.80 12.90
N MET A 522 13.00 -6.56 13.25
CA MET A 522 14.20 -6.23 14.00
C MET A 522 14.02 -6.33 15.51
N SER A 523 12.79 -6.41 16.02
CA SER A 523 12.52 -6.37 17.46
C SER A 523 11.31 -7.20 17.87
N GLY A 524 11.52 -8.26 18.62
CA GLY A 524 10.44 -9.02 19.27
C GLY A 524 9.62 -8.18 20.25
N LYS A 525 10.23 -7.16 20.86
CA LYS A 525 9.53 -6.17 21.70
C LYS A 525 8.55 -5.34 20.87
N ALA A 526 8.96 -4.91 19.66
CA ALA A 526 8.08 -4.18 18.75
C ALA A 526 6.83 -5.01 18.38
N LYS A 527 6.98 -6.31 18.15
CA LYS A 527 5.84 -7.22 17.91
C LYS A 527 4.85 -7.20 19.07
N GLN A 528 5.34 -7.31 20.30
CA GLN A 528 4.51 -7.29 21.51
C GLN A 528 3.83 -5.92 21.70
N GLU A 529 4.57 -4.82 21.52
CA GLU A 529 4.02 -3.46 21.65
C GLU A 529 2.95 -3.18 20.56
N MET A 530 3.10 -3.72 19.35
CA MET A 530 2.06 -3.62 18.30
C MET A 530 0.81 -4.44 18.64
N GLU A 531 0.94 -5.63 19.24
CA GLU A 531 -0.20 -6.39 19.71
C GLU A 531 -0.98 -5.66 20.82
N GLU A 532 -0.24 -5.07 21.76
CA GLU A 532 -0.84 -4.26 22.83
C GLU A 532 -1.51 -3.00 22.26
N LEU A 533 -0.88 -2.34 21.26
CA LEU A 533 -1.43 -1.17 20.61
C LEU A 533 -2.74 -1.52 19.90
N ALA A 534 -2.77 -2.61 19.13
CA ALA A 534 -3.96 -3.08 18.43
C ALA A 534 -5.10 -3.42 19.40
N HIS A 535 -4.76 -4.05 20.54
CA HIS A 535 -5.76 -4.39 21.58
C HIS A 535 -6.38 -3.16 22.25
N HIS A 536 -5.62 -2.07 22.39
CA HIS A 536 -6.08 -0.85 23.08
C HIS A 536 -6.63 0.22 22.11
N MET A 537 -6.52 0.03 20.81
CA MET A 537 -7.07 0.95 19.82
C MET A 537 -8.58 0.73 19.66
N GLU A 538 -9.36 1.74 19.98
CA GLU A 538 -10.83 1.71 19.86
C GLU A 538 -11.24 2.01 18.41
N TYR A 539 -11.93 1.07 17.76
CA TYR A 539 -12.51 1.26 16.45
C TYR A 539 -13.91 1.87 16.52
N MET A 540 -14.21 2.82 15.67
CA MET A 540 -15.51 3.43 15.49
C MET A 540 -16.03 3.15 14.08
N GLU A 541 -17.17 2.43 13.99
CA GLU A 541 -17.86 2.23 12.72
C GLU A 541 -18.66 3.49 12.37
N LEU A 542 -18.21 4.20 11.33
CA LEU A 542 -18.81 5.48 10.93
C LEU A 542 -20.26 5.32 10.48
N GLY A 543 -20.55 4.26 9.70
CA GLY A 543 -21.91 3.99 9.23
C GLY A 543 -22.93 3.69 10.31
N ALA A 544 -22.47 3.26 11.50
CA ALA A 544 -23.33 3.03 12.67
C ALA A 544 -23.41 4.24 13.62
N THR A 545 -22.70 5.33 13.32
CA THR A 545 -22.62 6.52 14.18
C THR A 545 -23.81 7.44 13.91
N GLU A 546 -24.53 7.81 14.96
CA GLU A 546 -25.71 8.68 14.86
C GLU A 546 -25.36 10.04 14.26
N GLY A 547 -26.10 10.44 13.23
CA GLY A 547 -25.93 11.71 12.51
C GLY A 547 -24.73 11.76 11.56
N TYR A 548 -24.02 10.66 11.33
CA TYR A 548 -22.87 10.63 10.44
C TYR A 548 -23.23 10.96 8.99
N GLU A 549 -24.36 10.49 8.47
CA GLU A 549 -24.81 10.81 7.10
C GLU A 549 -24.93 12.32 6.86
N ARG A 550 -25.45 13.05 7.84
CA ARG A 550 -25.55 14.50 7.78
C ARG A 550 -24.18 15.17 7.83
N LEU A 551 -23.32 14.72 8.74
CA LEU A 551 -21.94 15.20 8.86
C LEU A 551 -21.18 14.98 7.54
N PHE A 552 -21.31 13.81 6.94
CA PHE A 552 -20.71 13.52 5.63
C PHE A 552 -21.24 14.47 4.54
N ALA A 553 -22.55 14.67 4.47
CA ALA A 553 -23.16 15.58 3.48
C ALA A 553 -22.66 17.04 3.65
N ASP A 554 -22.53 17.51 4.89
CA ASP A 554 -22.00 18.84 5.19
C ASP A 554 -20.51 18.96 4.77
N CYS A 555 -19.75 17.88 4.94
CA CYS A 555 -18.35 17.80 4.53
C CYS A 555 -18.12 17.71 3.01
N LEU A 556 -19.14 17.54 2.17
CA LEU A 556 -18.98 17.55 0.70
C LEU A 556 -18.70 18.95 0.13
N MET A 557 -19.08 20.01 0.84
CA MET A 557 -18.91 21.38 0.36
C MET A 557 -17.43 21.79 0.36
N PHE A 558 -16.96 22.38 -0.73
CA PHE A 558 -15.62 22.95 -0.79
C PHE A 558 -15.47 24.17 0.13
N PRO A 559 -14.23 24.54 0.52
CA PRO A 559 -13.96 25.77 1.27
C PRO A 559 -14.46 27.02 0.56
N ASP A 560 -14.67 28.10 1.30
CA ASP A 560 -14.94 29.42 0.72
C ASP A 560 -13.70 29.96 -0.01
N GLU A 561 -13.87 30.80 -1.03
CA GLU A 561 -12.75 31.34 -1.84
C GLU A 561 -11.73 32.07 -0.98
N SER A 562 -12.20 32.75 0.05
CA SER A 562 -11.35 33.46 1.03
C SER A 562 -10.51 32.52 1.92
N GLU A 563 -10.82 31.24 1.95
CA GLU A 563 -10.09 30.23 2.72
C GLU A 563 -9.02 29.52 1.88
N ILE A 564 -9.10 29.66 0.55
CA ILE A 564 -8.12 29.11 -0.39
C ILE A 564 -7.05 30.19 -0.62
N THR A 565 -5.96 30.10 0.11
CA THR A 565 -4.80 31.01 -0.05
C THR A 565 -4.06 30.74 -1.36
N GLU A 566 -3.42 31.80 -1.91
CA GLU A 566 -2.54 31.72 -3.10
C GLU A 566 -1.32 30.83 -2.92
#